data_b60a7eb99df91050b181aaa9d2f43d9c
#
_entry.id   b60a7eb99df91050b181aaa9d2f43d9c
#
_cell.length_a   1.000
_cell.length_b   1.000
_cell.length_c   1.000
_cell.angle_alpha   90.00
_cell.angle_beta   90.00
_cell.angle_gamma   90.00
#
_symmetry.space_group_name_H-M   'P 1'
#
loop_
_entity.id
_entity.type
_entity.pdbx_description
1 polymer ?
#
loop_
_entity_poly.entity_id
_entity_poly.type
_entity_poly.pdbx_seq_one_letter_code
_entity_poly.pdbx_strand_id
1 'polypeptide(L)'
;MSKPLLVFQAPIATRSGYGDHSRDLLKSLYEIDKFDIKIVPTRWGNTPQNQITGDTEFGRTVLRNIITGLDRKPDVFIQVSVANEFKPIADYNIGITAGVETTAAPKDFIEGCNRMDLIIVPSIFARDTLMKTGYNQVDQRTNQVVGVFRLEKPVEVVHEGLNLEVFNKIHWV
;
A
#
# COMPACT_ATOMS: atom_id res chain seq x y z
N MET A 1 -21.24 -14.48 12.24
CA MET A 1 -20.48 -14.66 10.97
C MET A 1 -19.00 -14.46 11.28
N SER A 2 -18.12 -15.25 10.70
CA SER A 2 -16.68 -15.05 10.83
C SER A 2 -16.26 -13.74 10.13
N LYS A 3 -15.25 -13.05 10.67
CA LYS A 3 -14.68 -11.87 10.03
C LYS A 3 -14.07 -12.23 8.66
N PRO A 4 -14.15 -11.36 7.64
CA PRO A 4 -13.44 -11.57 6.38
C PRO A 4 -11.93 -11.64 6.61
N LEU A 5 -11.24 -12.50 5.87
CA LEU A 5 -9.80 -12.64 5.91
C LEU A 5 -9.14 -11.49 5.13
N LEU A 6 -8.37 -10.68 5.84
CA LEU A 6 -7.53 -9.63 5.23
C LEU A 6 -6.06 -10.04 5.32
N VAL A 7 -5.38 -10.06 4.19
CA VAL A 7 -3.91 -10.18 4.15
C VAL A 7 -3.29 -8.80 3.94
N PHE A 8 -2.45 -8.40 4.88
CA PHE A 8 -1.72 -7.13 4.85
C PHE A 8 -0.25 -7.40 4.54
N GLN A 9 0.19 -7.07 3.33
CA GLN A 9 1.57 -7.22 2.89
C GLN A 9 2.27 -5.87 2.86
N ALA A 10 3.29 -5.70 3.70
CA ALA A 10 3.92 -4.40 3.88
C ALA A 10 5.31 -4.51 4.52
N PRO A 11 6.19 -3.50 4.39
CA PRO A 11 7.49 -3.44 5.06
C PRO A 11 7.36 -3.10 6.56
N ILE A 12 6.47 -3.78 7.27
CA ILE A 12 6.02 -3.49 8.63
C ILE A 12 7.15 -3.45 9.67
N ALA A 13 8.21 -4.24 9.48
CA ALA A 13 9.33 -4.35 10.41
C ALA A 13 10.49 -3.39 10.09
N THR A 14 10.39 -2.62 9.00
CA THR A 14 11.51 -1.80 8.53
C THR A 14 11.53 -0.41 9.17
N ARG A 15 12.73 0.15 9.28
CA ARG A 15 12.95 1.56 9.68
C ARG A 15 12.95 2.45 8.43
N SER A 16 11.77 2.68 7.87
CA SER A 16 11.58 3.48 6.66
C SER A 16 10.22 4.19 6.71
N GLY A 17 10.02 5.23 5.91
CA GLY A 17 8.73 5.91 5.78
C GLY A 17 7.61 4.95 5.40
N TYR A 18 7.84 4.05 4.45
CA TYR A 18 6.87 2.99 4.13
C TYR A 18 6.60 2.05 5.32
N GLY A 19 7.61 1.77 6.15
CA GLY A 19 7.43 0.99 7.38
C GLY A 19 6.58 1.73 8.42
N ASP A 20 6.82 3.02 8.63
CA ASP A 20 6.06 3.87 9.56
C ASP A 20 4.60 3.95 9.11
N HIS A 21 4.36 4.30 7.86
CA HIS A 21 3.02 4.35 7.27
C HIS A 21 2.29 3.00 7.36
N SER A 22 2.99 1.89 7.09
CA SER A 22 2.42 0.55 7.22
C SER A 22 1.98 0.22 8.65
N ARG A 23 2.75 0.63 9.66
CA ARG A 23 2.40 0.41 11.08
C ARG A 23 1.18 1.22 11.49
N ASP A 24 1.07 2.46 11.03
CA ASP A 24 -0.06 3.32 11.36
C ASP A 24 -1.35 2.84 10.67
N LEU A 25 -1.28 2.43 9.41
CA LEU A 25 -2.38 1.76 8.71
C LEU A 25 -2.82 0.48 9.43
N LEU A 26 -1.88 -0.36 9.84
CA LEU A 26 -2.21 -1.61 10.52
C LEU A 26 -2.84 -1.38 11.90
N LYS A 27 -2.40 -0.37 12.66
CA LYS A 27 -3.05 0.03 13.91
C LYS A 27 -4.51 0.42 13.66
N SER A 28 -4.75 1.28 12.68
CA SER A 28 -6.10 1.70 12.30
C SER A 28 -6.99 0.52 11.88
N LEU A 29 -6.44 -0.45 11.15
CA LEU A 29 -7.16 -1.66 10.77
C LEU A 29 -7.52 -2.53 11.98
N TYR A 30 -6.65 -2.63 12.99
CA TYR A 30 -6.96 -3.32 14.24
C TYR A 30 -8.04 -2.59 15.05
N GLU A 31 -8.01 -1.24 15.10
CA GLU A 31 -9.02 -0.44 15.78
C GLU A 31 -10.42 -0.58 15.15
N ILE A 32 -10.49 -0.69 13.83
CA ILE A 32 -11.75 -0.95 13.10
C ILE A 32 -12.35 -2.31 13.47
N ASP A 33 -11.52 -3.29 13.81
CA ASP A 33 -11.86 -4.65 14.25
C ASP A 33 -12.87 -5.40 13.35
N LYS A 34 -12.85 -5.15 12.04
CA LYS A 34 -13.77 -5.79 11.08
C LYS A 34 -13.19 -6.99 10.35
N PHE A 35 -11.89 -7.24 10.47
CA PHE A 35 -11.17 -8.26 9.69
C PHE A 35 -10.44 -9.25 10.59
N ASP A 36 -10.28 -10.51 10.11
CA ASP A 36 -9.22 -11.41 10.57
C ASP A 36 -7.96 -11.07 9.77
N ILE A 37 -7.01 -10.38 10.42
CA ILE A 37 -5.84 -9.82 9.75
C ILE A 37 -4.67 -10.80 9.84
N LYS A 38 -4.09 -11.14 8.68
CA LYS A 38 -2.83 -11.87 8.55
C LYS A 38 -1.78 -10.96 7.91
N ILE A 39 -0.54 -11.09 8.31
CA ILE A 39 0.55 -10.18 7.93
C ILE A 39 1.62 -10.93 7.16
N VAL A 40 2.02 -10.36 6.02
CA VAL A 40 3.17 -10.80 5.23
C VAL A 40 4.21 -9.67 5.23
N PRO A 41 5.25 -9.76 6.08
CA PRO A 41 6.29 -8.74 6.11
C PRO A 41 7.12 -8.76 4.83
N THR A 42 7.40 -7.56 4.30
CA THR A 42 8.30 -7.40 3.17
C THR A 42 9.57 -6.65 3.57
N ARG A 43 10.62 -6.82 2.79
CA ARG A 43 11.85 -6.03 2.92
C ARG A 43 11.67 -4.67 2.24
N TRP A 44 12.46 -3.69 2.67
CA TRP A 44 12.57 -2.39 2.03
C TRP A 44 14.05 -2.04 1.82
N GLY A 45 14.57 -2.43 0.69
CA GLY A 45 15.99 -2.31 0.40
C GLY A 45 16.86 -2.94 1.48
N ASN A 46 17.88 -2.21 1.91
CA ASN A 46 18.84 -2.61 2.97
C ASN A 46 18.51 -2.01 4.35
N THR A 47 17.28 -1.47 4.54
CA THR A 47 16.90 -0.87 5.82
C THR A 47 16.84 -1.92 6.94
N PRO A 48 17.19 -1.55 8.21
CA PRO A 48 17.03 -2.44 9.34
C PRO A 48 15.59 -2.90 9.52
N GLN A 49 15.40 -4.18 9.89
CA GLN A 49 14.09 -4.81 10.04
C GLN A 49 13.81 -5.21 11.49
N ASN A 50 14.11 -4.33 12.43
CA ASN A 50 13.99 -4.58 13.86
C ASN A 50 13.02 -3.61 14.56
N GLN A 51 12.07 -3.04 13.82
CA GLN A 51 11.10 -2.10 14.39
C GLN A 51 9.95 -2.81 15.11
N ILE A 52 9.66 -4.06 14.76
CA ILE A 52 8.65 -4.87 15.45
C ILE A 52 9.36 -5.78 16.46
N THR A 53 9.04 -5.57 17.73
CA THR A 53 9.56 -6.38 18.85
C THR A 53 8.42 -6.86 19.73
N GLY A 54 8.68 -7.87 20.57
CA GLY A 54 7.70 -8.37 21.54
C GLY A 54 7.51 -7.48 22.78
N ASP A 55 8.18 -6.34 22.86
CA ASP A 55 8.16 -5.47 24.06
C ASP A 55 6.85 -4.68 24.19
N THR A 56 6.19 -4.40 23.06
CA THR A 56 4.91 -3.68 23.02
C THR A 56 3.74 -4.62 22.74
N GLU A 57 2.53 -4.25 23.14
CA GLU A 57 1.31 -5.00 22.82
C GLU A 57 1.08 -5.09 21.31
N PHE A 58 1.25 -3.96 20.61
CA PHE A 58 1.15 -3.92 19.15
C PHE A 58 2.15 -4.87 18.49
N GLY A 59 3.43 -4.83 18.92
CA GLY A 59 4.46 -5.72 18.38
C GLY A 59 4.12 -7.20 18.60
N ARG A 60 3.66 -7.59 19.80
CA ARG A 60 3.20 -8.96 20.08
C ARG A 60 2.03 -9.38 19.20
N THR A 61 1.09 -8.46 18.96
CA THR A 61 -0.06 -8.71 18.08
C THR A 61 0.38 -8.90 16.62
N VAL A 62 1.28 -8.06 16.12
CA VAL A 62 1.87 -8.22 14.78
C VAL A 62 2.55 -9.57 14.65
N LEU A 63 3.45 -9.91 15.59
CA LEU A 63 4.24 -11.16 15.53
C LEU A 63 3.34 -12.41 15.52
N ARG A 64 2.23 -12.42 16.27
CA ARG A 64 1.27 -13.55 16.28
C ARG A 64 0.51 -13.71 14.97
N ASN A 65 0.37 -12.65 14.20
CA ASN A 65 -0.41 -12.64 12.95
C ASN A 65 0.46 -12.75 11.69
N ILE A 66 1.79 -12.85 11.83
CA ILE A 66 2.68 -13.14 10.69
C ILE A 66 2.43 -14.55 10.19
N ILE A 67 2.26 -14.66 8.87
CA ILE A 67 2.08 -15.95 8.19
C ILE A 67 3.14 -16.15 7.11
N THR A 68 3.42 -17.42 6.79
CA THR A 68 4.30 -17.82 5.70
C THR A 68 3.56 -18.48 4.54
N GLY A 69 2.28 -18.75 4.70
CA GLY A 69 1.41 -19.36 3.70
C GLY A 69 -0.05 -19.03 3.99
N LEU A 70 -0.91 -19.33 3.03
CA LEU A 70 -2.36 -19.13 3.10
C LEU A 70 -3.06 -20.46 2.87
N ASP A 71 -4.02 -20.80 3.73
CA ASP A 71 -4.84 -22.00 3.61
C ASP A 71 -6.04 -21.79 2.65
N ARG A 72 -6.40 -20.56 2.38
CA ARG A 72 -7.46 -20.16 1.44
C ARG A 72 -7.16 -18.84 0.78
N LYS A 73 -7.85 -18.55 -0.32
CA LYS A 73 -7.83 -17.22 -0.95
C LYS A 73 -8.35 -16.17 0.02
N PRO A 74 -7.65 -15.03 0.22
CA PRO A 74 -8.14 -13.95 1.06
C PRO A 74 -9.37 -13.26 0.46
N ASP A 75 -10.23 -12.71 1.33
CA ASP A 75 -11.33 -11.86 0.90
C ASP A 75 -10.81 -10.48 0.47
N VAL A 76 -9.85 -9.94 1.24
CA VAL A 76 -9.21 -8.63 0.99
C VAL A 76 -7.69 -8.77 1.06
N PHE A 77 -7.01 -8.11 0.16
CA PHE A 77 -5.55 -7.97 0.16
C PHE A 77 -5.17 -6.50 0.13
N ILE A 78 -4.30 -6.09 1.03
CA ILE A 78 -3.69 -4.77 1.04
C ILE A 78 -2.19 -4.94 0.85
N GLN A 79 -1.65 -4.33 -0.20
CA GLN A 79 -0.20 -4.28 -0.44
C GLN A 79 0.30 -2.84 -0.35
N VAL A 80 1.23 -2.59 0.58
CA VAL A 80 1.91 -1.31 0.74
C VAL A 80 3.30 -1.42 0.14
N SER A 81 3.49 -0.84 -1.05
CA SER A 81 4.76 -0.90 -1.79
C SER A 81 4.80 0.14 -2.93
N VAL A 82 5.87 0.16 -3.71
CA VAL A 82 5.92 0.85 -4.99
C VAL A 82 4.98 0.16 -5.99
N ALA A 83 4.31 0.94 -6.83
CA ALA A 83 3.18 0.44 -7.61
C ALA A 83 3.55 -0.67 -8.61
N ASN A 84 4.75 -0.66 -9.18
CA ASN A 84 5.21 -1.71 -10.10
C ASN A 84 5.33 -3.10 -9.45
N GLU A 85 5.40 -3.17 -8.12
CA GLU A 85 5.45 -4.43 -7.35
C GLU A 85 4.07 -5.00 -7.01
N PHE A 86 2.98 -4.31 -7.29
CA PHE A 86 1.64 -4.77 -6.95
C PHE A 86 1.29 -6.10 -7.63
N LYS A 87 0.82 -7.07 -6.81
CA LYS A 87 0.45 -8.42 -7.25
C LYS A 87 -0.83 -8.86 -6.55
N PRO A 88 -1.99 -8.85 -7.24
CA PRO A 88 -3.26 -9.23 -6.63
C PRO A 88 -3.28 -10.71 -6.24
N ILE A 89 -3.84 -11.02 -5.06
CA ILE A 89 -3.98 -12.40 -4.55
C ILE A 89 -5.34 -12.69 -3.92
N ALA A 90 -6.18 -11.67 -3.74
CA ALA A 90 -7.47 -11.77 -3.06
C ALA A 90 -8.65 -11.61 -4.02
N ASP A 91 -9.87 -11.67 -3.46
CA ASP A 91 -11.08 -11.30 -4.21
C ASP A 91 -11.15 -9.78 -4.43
N TYR A 92 -10.67 -8.98 -3.46
CA TYR A 92 -10.53 -7.54 -3.58
C TYR A 92 -9.12 -7.09 -3.17
N ASN A 93 -8.44 -6.34 -4.06
CA ASN A 93 -7.01 -6.03 -3.93
C ASN A 93 -6.81 -4.52 -3.89
N ILE A 94 -6.18 -4.03 -2.83
CA ILE A 94 -5.89 -2.61 -2.60
C ILE A 94 -4.39 -2.39 -2.66
N GLY A 95 -3.94 -1.52 -3.55
CA GLY A 95 -2.56 -1.06 -3.61
C GLY A 95 -2.40 0.27 -2.90
N ILE A 96 -1.49 0.37 -1.94
CA ILE A 96 -1.16 1.62 -1.25
C ILE A 96 0.27 2.00 -1.60
N THR A 97 0.44 3.20 -2.15
CA THR A 97 1.75 3.70 -2.58
C THR A 97 1.88 5.20 -2.30
N ALA A 98 3.08 5.65 -1.97
CA ALA A 98 3.36 7.08 -1.84
C ALA A 98 3.22 7.84 -3.18
N GLY A 99 3.23 7.09 -4.30
CA GLY A 99 3.18 7.67 -5.63
C GLY A 99 4.56 8.07 -6.14
N VAL A 100 4.58 9.14 -6.92
CA VAL A 100 5.82 9.70 -7.50
C VAL A 100 5.83 11.22 -7.30
N GLU A 101 7.03 11.79 -7.20
CA GLU A 101 7.25 13.24 -7.03
C GLU A 101 7.46 13.98 -8.36
N THR A 102 7.07 13.34 -9.46
CA THR A 102 7.17 13.87 -10.83
C THR A 102 5.79 14.09 -11.42
N THR A 103 5.70 14.83 -12.52
CA THR A 103 4.43 15.14 -13.20
C THR A 103 3.88 14.00 -14.06
N ALA A 104 4.65 12.93 -14.22
CA ALA A 104 4.21 11.72 -14.93
C ALA A 104 4.76 10.47 -14.20
N ALA A 105 3.93 9.47 -14.05
CA ALA A 105 4.31 8.20 -13.46
C ALA A 105 4.99 7.28 -14.51
N PRO A 106 5.96 6.45 -14.15
CA PRO A 106 6.50 5.43 -15.03
C PRO A 106 5.42 4.47 -15.55
N LYS A 107 5.61 3.94 -16.75
CA LYS A 107 4.62 3.03 -17.37
C LYS A 107 4.34 1.80 -16.52
N ASP A 108 5.37 1.20 -15.95
CA ASP A 108 5.28 0.02 -15.07
C ASP A 108 4.51 0.31 -13.76
N PHE A 109 4.51 1.57 -13.28
CA PHE A 109 3.64 1.99 -12.16
C PHE A 109 2.17 1.96 -12.55
N ILE A 110 1.83 2.48 -13.75
CA ILE A 110 0.46 2.42 -14.27
C ILE A 110 0.03 0.97 -14.49
N GLU A 111 0.91 0.13 -15.02
CA GLU A 111 0.67 -1.31 -15.17
C GLU A 111 0.41 -1.98 -13.81
N GLY A 112 1.19 -1.63 -12.80
CA GLY A 112 1.02 -2.13 -11.44
C GLY A 112 -0.31 -1.70 -10.82
N CYS A 113 -0.64 -0.42 -10.91
CA CYS A 113 -1.92 0.10 -10.44
C CYS A 113 -3.11 -0.60 -11.12
N ASN A 114 -3.04 -0.85 -12.42
CA ASN A 114 -4.11 -1.51 -13.17
C ASN A 114 -4.33 -2.98 -12.77
N ARG A 115 -3.39 -3.61 -12.05
CA ARG A 115 -3.58 -4.96 -11.49
C ARG A 115 -4.45 -5.00 -10.24
N MET A 116 -4.59 -3.87 -9.54
CA MET A 116 -5.35 -3.77 -8.29
C MET A 116 -6.80 -3.33 -8.56
N ASP A 117 -7.68 -3.49 -7.58
CA ASP A 117 -9.08 -3.06 -7.68
C ASP A 117 -9.26 -1.62 -7.18
N LEU A 118 -8.41 -1.19 -6.25
CA LEU A 118 -8.36 0.16 -5.69
C LEU A 118 -6.91 0.57 -5.44
N ILE A 119 -6.59 1.82 -5.72
CA ILE A 119 -5.32 2.45 -5.37
C ILE A 119 -5.56 3.50 -4.31
N ILE A 120 -4.71 3.53 -3.29
CA ILE A 120 -4.71 4.58 -2.27
C ILE A 120 -3.36 5.30 -2.32
N VAL A 121 -3.42 6.62 -2.32
CA VAL A 121 -2.25 7.51 -2.31
C VAL A 121 -2.39 8.59 -1.25
N PRO A 122 -1.28 9.15 -0.71
CA PRO A 122 -1.33 10.08 0.41
C PRO A 122 -1.69 11.52 0.00
N SER A 123 -1.76 11.84 -1.30
CA SER A 123 -1.97 13.21 -1.73
C SER A 123 -2.75 13.34 -3.03
N ILE A 124 -3.42 14.48 -3.20
CA ILE A 124 -4.08 14.86 -4.44
C ILE A 124 -3.07 14.92 -5.60
N PHE A 125 -1.85 15.38 -5.33
CA PHE A 125 -0.78 15.43 -6.34
C PHE A 125 -0.45 14.03 -6.87
N ALA A 126 -0.24 13.05 -5.99
CA ALA A 126 0.04 11.68 -6.38
C ALA A 126 -1.11 11.05 -7.18
N ARG A 127 -2.38 11.26 -6.74
CA ARG A 127 -3.56 10.83 -7.50
C ARG A 127 -3.58 11.45 -8.89
N ASP A 128 -3.45 12.77 -8.97
CA ASP A 128 -3.54 13.50 -10.24
C ASP A 128 -2.42 13.09 -11.20
N THR A 129 -1.22 12.85 -10.70
CA THR A 129 -0.11 12.34 -11.51
C THR A 129 -0.43 10.98 -12.11
N LEU A 130 -0.93 10.03 -11.30
CA LEU A 130 -1.32 8.71 -11.80
C LEU A 130 -2.45 8.80 -12.85
N MET A 131 -3.48 9.60 -12.56
CA MET A 131 -4.67 9.75 -13.41
C MET A 131 -4.39 10.46 -14.74
N LYS A 132 -3.48 11.44 -14.73
CA LYS A 132 -3.14 12.25 -15.92
C LYS A 132 -2.08 11.60 -16.81
N THR A 133 -1.33 10.62 -16.28
CA THR A 133 -0.30 9.92 -17.05
C THR A 133 -0.93 9.01 -18.11
N GLY A 134 -0.47 9.17 -19.35
CA GLY A 134 -0.88 8.34 -20.46
C GLY A 134 0.28 8.08 -21.43
N TYR A 135 0.29 6.88 -22.02
CA TYR A 135 1.29 6.43 -22.96
C TYR A 135 0.63 6.04 -24.28
N ASN A 136 1.06 6.64 -25.39
CA ASN A 136 0.57 6.28 -26.71
C ASN A 136 0.87 4.81 -27.03
N GLN A 137 -0.16 4.10 -27.41
CA GLN A 137 -0.03 2.76 -27.99
C GLN A 137 0.13 2.90 -29.50
N VAL A 138 1.27 2.46 -30.02
CA VAL A 138 1.60 2.58 -31.45
C VAL A 138 1.54 1.20 -32.07
N ASP A 139 0.79 1.07 -33.16
CA ASP A 139 0.84 -0.12 -34.03
C ASP A 139 2.21 -0.18 -34.71
N GLN A 140 3.00 -1.20 -34.39
CA GLN A 140 4.36 -1.35 -34.89
C GLN A 140 4.44 -1.52 -36.41
N ARG A 141 3.35 -1.97 -37.05
CA ARG A 141 3.29 -2.20 -38.52
C ARG A 141 2.98 -0.91 -39.30
N THR A 142 2.07 -0.09 -38.74
CA THR A 142 1.59 1.15 -39.39
C THR A 142 2.24 2.41 -38.85
N ASN A 143 2.93 2.31 -37.73
CA ASN A 143 3.47 3.43 -36.95
C ASN A 143 2.43 4.49 -36.54
N GLN A 144 1.15 4.09 -36.49
CA GLN A 144 0.05 4.97 -36.10
C GLN A 144 -0.31 4.77 -34.63
N VAL A 145 -0.72 5.86 -33.96
CA VAL A 145 -1.26 5.77 -32.59
C VAL A 145 -2.65 5.16 -32.66
N VAL A 146 -2.81 4.01 -32.01
CA VAL A 146 -4.07 3.24 -31.98
C VAL A 146 -4.82 3.36 -30.65
N GLY A 147 -4.21 3.98 -29.65
CA GLY A 147 -4.82 4.19 -28.34
C GLY A 147 -3.90 4.86 -27.34
N VAL A 148 -4.38 5.03 -26.12
CA VAL A 148 -3.60 5.55 -24.99
C VAL A 148 -3.71 4.57 -23.84
N PHE A 149 -2.59 4.03 -23.40
CA PHE A 149 -2.50 3.25 -22.17
C PHE A 149 -2.47 4.20 -20.97
N ARG A 150 -3.37 4.02 -20.03
CA ARG A 150 -3.52 4.86 -18.82
C ARG A 150 -4.06 4.05 -17.66
N LEU A 151 -4.15 4.68 -16.50
CA LEU A 151 -4.80 4.12 -15.33
C LEU A 151 -6.32 4.02 -15.55
N GLU A 152 -6.88 2.84 -15.30
CA GLU A 152 -8.31 2.52 -15.44
C GLU A 152 -8.97 2.19 -14.10
N LYS A 153 -8.18 2.15 -13.02
CA LYS A 153 -8.66 1.79 -11.68
C LYS A 153 -8.93 3.03 -10.83
N PRO A 154 -9.87 2.94 -9.88
CA PRO A 154 -10.14 4.04 -8.96
C PRO A 154 -8.91 4.35 -8.09
N VAL A 155 -8.70 5.65 -7.83
CA VAL A 155 -7.66 6.16 -6.95
C VAL A 155 -8.29 7.04 -5.89
N GLU A 156 -8.10 6.65 -4.63
CA GLU A 156 -8.55 7.42 -3.48
C GLU A 156 -7.38 8.09 -2.77
N VAL A 157 -7.65 9.27 -2.21
CA VAL A 157 -6.66 10.00 -1.43
C VAL A 157 -6.97 9.80 0.05
N VAL A 158 -6.04 9.15 0.74
CA VAL A 158 -6.05 9.03 2.19
C VAL A 158 -4.75 9.62 2.71
N HIS A 159 -4.83 10.81 3.32
CA HIS A 159 -3.66 11.48 3.88
C HIS A 159 -3.06 10.66 5.00
N GLU A 160 -1.74 10.72 5.13
CA GLU A 160 -1.05 10.09 6.24
C GLU A 160 -1.46 10.75 7.56
N GLY A 161 -1.78 9.93 8.54
CA GLY A 161 -2.17 10.38 9.87
C GLY A 161 -0.96 10.81 10.70
N LEU A 162 -1.23 11.57 11.76
CA LEU A 162 -0.24 11.99 12.74
C LEU A 162 -0.69 11.57 14.14
N ASN A 163 0.19 10.90 14.88
CA ASN A 163 -0.07 10.59 16.28
C ASN A 163 0.12 11.86 17.15
N LEU A 164 -0.98 12.46 17.57
CA LEU A 164 -0.99 13.69 18.35
C LEU A 164 -0.49 13.51 19.79
N GLU A 165 -0.42 12.30 20.32
CA GLU A 165 0.20 12.02 21.61
C GLU A 165 1.73 12.16 21.55
N VAL A 166 2.32 11.81 20.40
CA VAL A 166 3.76 11.91 20.15
C VAL A 166 4.14 13.27 19.57
N PHE A 167 3.34 13.76 18.62
CA PHE A 167 3.57 15.01 17.89
C PHE A 167 2.57 16.07 18.38
N ASN A 168 2.86 16.67 19.52
CA ASN A 168 2.03 17.73 20.08
C ASN A 168 2.81 19.04 20.20
N LYS A 169 2.08 20.14 20.39
CA LYS A 169 2.67 21.45 20.59
C LYS A 169 3.35 21.49 21.95
N ILE A 170 4.67 21.63 21.98
CA ILE A 170 5.42 21.87 23.20
C ILE A 170 5.13 23.32 23.64
N HIS A 171 4.45 23.50 24.75
CA HIS A 171 4.35 24.80 25.41
C HIS A 171 5.66 25.01 26.19
N TRP A 172 6.51 25.88 25.67
CA TRP A 172 7.65 26.38 26.46
C TRP A 172 7.08 27.25 27.60
N VAL A 173 7.37 26.84 28.82
CA VAL A 173 7.05 27.61 30.02
C VAL A 173 8.17 28.61 30.26
#